data_5126e2d7d43654d5f6130067f6160350
#
_entry.id   5126e2d7d43654d5f6130067f6160350
#
_cell.length_a   1.000
_cell.length_b   1.000
_cell.length_c   1.000
_cell.angle_alpha   90.00
_cell.angle_beta   90.00
_cell.angle_gamma   90.00
#
_symmetry.space_group_name_H-M   'P 1'
#
loop_
_entity.id
_entity.type
_entity.pdbx_description
1 polymer ?
#
loop_
_entity_poly.entity_id
_entity_poly.type
_entity_poly.pdbx_seq_one_letter_code
_entity_poly.pdbx_strand_id
1 'polypeptide(L)'
;PAISAIAITPAPRSTPTIFLLGDSTDCEQSKEPFSSWGQMFPRWFKPEVVIANHAESGETYRDSIGRRRLDKILSVMKPGDWLLMQFGHNDQKQIAAKTGGPFTTYQAEIKKHIDAVRAHGGTPLILSPMERRGFDAAGKVISSLADYAEAARQSAQELKVAFIDLNAFSKLFYAALEARSPEFSRQAFAGQDNTH
;
A
#
# COMPACT_ATOMS: atom_id res chain seq x y z
N PRO A 1 -4.13 7.14 -25.16
CA PRO A 1 -4.14 5.96 -26.03
C PRO A 1 -5.57 5.45 -26.20
N ALA A 2 -5.95 5.12 -27.44
CA ALA A 2 -7.26 4.55 -27.70
C ALA A 2 -7.24 3.05 -27.39
N ILE A 3 -8.30 2.54 -26.73
CA ILE A 3 -8.51 1.10 -26.58
C ILE A 3 -8.98 0.57 -27.92
N SER A 4 -8.21 -0.32 -28.55
CA SER A 4 -8.53 -0.89 -29.86
C SER A 4 -9.34 -2.18 -29.77
N ALA A 5 -9.29 -2.90 -28.64
CA ALA A 5 -10.05 -4.11 -28.41
C ALA A 5 -10.18 -4.43 -26.92
N ILE A 6 -11.27 -5.07 -26.54
CA ILE A 6 -11.50 -5.68 -25.21
C ILE A 6 -11.89 -7.13 -25.45
N ALA A 7 -11.17 -8.07 -24.83
CA ALA A 7 -11.54 -9.47 -24.82
C ALA A 7 -12.05 -9.87 -23.43
N ILE A 8 -13.20 -10.50 -23.37
CA ILE A 8 -13.78 -11.02 -22.12
C ILE A 8 -13.89 -12.52 -22.27
N THR A 9 -13.17 -13.24 -21.40
CA THR A 9 -13.16 -14.70 -21.41
C THR A 9 -13.45 -15.23 -19.99
N PRO A 10 -14.11 -16.39 -19.84
CA PRO A 10 -14.28 -17.03 -18.54
C PRO A 10 -12.91 -17.37 -17.94
N ALA A 11 -12.72 -17.03 -16.67
CA ALA A 11 -11.54 -17.46 -15.92
C ALA A 11 -11.89 -18.68 -15.05
N PRO A 12 -10.97 -19.64 -14.87
CA PRO A 12 -11.15 -20.75 -13.94
C PRO A 12 -11.40 -20.22 -12.51
N ARG A 13 -12.25 -20.87 -11.75
CA ARG A 13 -12.48 -20.52 -10.34
C ARG A 13 -11.22 -20.65 -9.46
N SER A 14 -10.25 -21.45 -9.91
CA SER A 14 -8.94 -21.62 -9.27
C SER A 14 -7.96 -20.49 -9.55
N THR A 15 -8.27 -19.56 -10.45
CA THR A 15 -7.41 -18.40 -10.74
C THR A 15 -7.16 -17.62 -9.46
N PRO A 16 -5.90 -17.45 -9.01
CA PRO A 16 -5.60 -16.71 -7.80
C PRO A 16 -5.88 -15.22 -7.98
N THR A 17 -6.37 -14.61 -6.92
CA THR A 17 -6.57 -13.16 -6.85
C THR A 17 -5.58 -12.55 -5.85
N ILE A 18 -4.90 -11.50 -6.25
CA ILE A 18 -4.13 -10.64 -5.37
C ILE A 18 -4.98 -9.39 -5.12
N PHE A 19 -5.49 -9.28 -3.92
CA PHE A 19 -6.18 -8.08 -3.45
C PHE A 19 -5.16 -7.07 -2.95
N LEU A 20 -5.36 -5.79 -3.29
CA LEU A 20 -4.60 -4.68 -2.74
C LEU A 20 -5.52 -3.89 -1.80
N LEU A 21 -5.02 -3.55 -0.63
CA LEU A 21 -5.73 -2.76 0.35
C LEU A 21 -4.77 -1.73 0.96
N GLY A 22 -5.09 -0.45 0.78
CA GLY A 22 -4.18 0.62 1.17
C GLY A 22 -4.80 2.00 1.00
N ASP A 23 -3.93 2.99 0.95
CA ASP A 23 -4.30 4.39 0.86
C ASP A 23 -4.06 5.00 -0.55
N SER A 24 -3.85 6.32 -0.62
CA SER A 24 -3.62 7.03 -1.88
C SER A 24 -2.36 6.61 -2.64
N THR A 25 -1.42 5.93 -1.98
CA THR A 25 -0.21 5.43 -2.62
C THR A 25 -0.45 4.12 -3.39
N ASP A 26 -1.58 3.46 -3.14
CA ASP A 26 -1.99 2.19 -3.72
C ASP A 26 -3.20 2.33 -4.65
N CYS A 27 -4.11 3.29 -4.37
CA CYS A 27 -5.39 3.40 -5.07
C CYS A 27 -5.22 3.89 -6.51
N GLU A 28 -6.24 3.66 -7.31
CA GLU A 28 -6.30 4.24 -8.65
C GLU A 28 -6.47 5.76 -8.56
N GLN A 29 -5.64 6.48 -9.31
CA GLN A 29 -5.69 7.94 -9.39
C GLN A 29 -6.52 8.36 -10.59
N SER A 30 -7.54 9.19 -10.34
CA SER A 30 -8.50 9.60 -11.37
C SER A 30 -7.99 10.74 -12.26
N LYS A 31 -6.90 11.39 -11.89
CA LYS A 31 -6.37 12.58 -12.58
C LYS A 31 -4.89 12.46 -12.86
N GLU A 32 -4.50 12.65 -14.11
CA GLU A 32 -3.09 12.84 -14.46
C GLU A 32 -2.55 14.15 -13.86
N PRO A 33 -1.27 14.21 -13.50
CA PRO A 33 -0.21 13.20 -13.67
C PRO A 33 -0.09 12.20 -12.52
N PHE A 34 -1.03 12.14 -11.61
CA PHE A 34 -0.98 11.25 -10.46
C PHE A 34 -1.11 9.80 -10.87
N SER A 35 -0.31 8.95 -10.25
CA SER A 35 -0.41 7.50 -10.34
C SER A 35 0.06 6.87 -9.02
N SER A 36 -0.37 5.65 -8.78
CA SER A 36 0.05 4.88 -7.63
C SER A 36 0.72 3.56 -8.06
N TRP A 37 1.44 2.92 -7.14
CA TRP A 37 2.03 1.63 -7.46
C TRP A 37 0.94 0.57 -7.64
N GLY A 38 -0.14 0.60 -6.88
CA GLY A 38 -1.25 -0.36 -7.02
C GLY A 38 -1.97 -0.26 -8.36
N GLN A 39 -2.13 0.96 -8.90
CA GLN A 39 -2.67 1.19 -10.24
C GLN A 39 -1.77 0.59 -11.33
N MET A 40 -0.46 0.65 -11.14
CA MET A 40 0.53 0.15 -12.11
C MET A 40 0.87 -1.32 -11.95
N PHE A 41 0.52 -1.92 -10.81
CA PHE A 41 0.90 -3.27 -10.42
C PHE A 41 0.44 -4.37 -11.40
N PRO A 42 -0.78 -4.32 -11.99
CA PRO A 42 -1.27 -5.36 -12.90
C PRO A 42 -0.37 -5.60 -14.11
N ARG A 43 0.37 -4.59 -14.59
CA ARG A 43 1.25 -4.73 -15.77
C ARG A 43 2.39 -5.74 -15.61
N TRP A 44 2.69 -6.14 -14.38
CA TRP A 44 3.79 -7.05 -14.06
C TRP A 44 3.34 -8.52 -13.96
N PHE A 45 2.03 -8.76 -14.12
CA PHE A 45 1.45 -10.09 -14.02
C PHE A 45 0.91 -10.57 -15.36
N LYS A 46 0.90 -11.89 -15.51
CA LYS A 46 0.25 -12.55 -16.63
C LYS A 46 -1.26 -12.63 -16.41
N PRO A 47 -2.06 -12.86 -17.48
CA PRO A 47 -3.51 -12.94 -17.37
C PRO A 47 -4.05 -14.04 -16.44
N GLU A 48 -3.20 -14.99 -16.02
CA GLU A 48 -3.57 -16.07 -15.10
C GLU A 48 -3.61 -15.62 -13.62
N VAL A 49 -3.34 -14.34 -13.33
CA VAL A 49 -3.46 -13.75 -11.99
C VAL A 49 -4.39 -12.54 -12.07
N VAL A 50 -5.39 -12.52 -11.20
CA VAL A 50 -6.27 -11.36 -11.05
C VAL A 50 -5.69 -10.40 -10.04
N ILE A 51 -5.62 -9.11 -10.37
CA ILE A 51 -5.30 -8.04 -9.42
C ILE A 51 -6.58 -7.26 -9.15
N ALA A 52 -6.99 -7.20 -7.88
CA ALA A 52 -8.19 -6.49 -7.44
C ALA A 52 -7.79 -5.38 -6.45
N ASN A 53 -7.77 -4.14 -6.94
CA ASN A 53 -7.37 -3.00 -6.13
C ASN A 53 -8.58 -2.45 -5.35
N HIS A 54 -8.51 -2.54 -4.03
CA HIS A 54 -9.51 -2.04 -3.08
C HIS A 54 -9.00 -0.86 -2.24
N ALA A 55 -7.82 -0.33 -2.58
CA ALA A 55 -7.26 0.83 -1.91
C ALA A 55 -8.09 2.09 -2.17
N GLU A 56 -8.06 3.02 -1.23
CA GLU A 56 -8.78 4.29 -1.33
C GLU A 56 -7.98 5.43 -0.73
N SER A 57 -8.01 6.58 -1.39
CA SER A 57 -7.31 7.77 -0.93
C SER A 57 -7.80 8.22 0.45
N GLY A 58 -6.86 8.55 1.33
CA GLY A 58 -7.15 9.06 2.67
C GLY A 58 -7.43 8.00 3.73
N GLU A 59 -7.43 6.71 3.38
CA GLU A 59 -7.76 5.64 4.32
C GLU A 59 -6.62 5.26 5.26
N THR A 60 -7.02 4.71 6.40
CA THR A 60 -6.20 4.06 7.42
C THR A 60 -6.60 2.59 7.53
N TYR A 61 -5.82 1.77 8.26
CA TYR A 61 -6.26 0.42 8.62
C TYR A 61 -7.63 0.43 9.31
N ARG A 62 -7.88 1.42 10.19
CA ARG A 62 -9.17 1.57 10.89
C ARG A 62 -10.31 1.85 9.92
N ASP A 63 -10.09 2.74 8.95
CA ASP A 63 -11.11 3.11 7.97
C ASP A 63 -11.49 1.94 7.09
N SER A 64 -10.54 1.11 6.68
CA SER A 64 -10.81 -0.07 5.86
C SER A 64 -11.77 -1.07 6.52
N ILE A 65 -11.73 -1.16 7.85
CA ILE A 65 -12.71 -1.92 8.64
C ILE A 65 -14.02 -1.14 8.73
N GLY A 66 -13.97 0.12 9.16
CA GLY A 66 -15.17 0.95 9.40
C GLY A 66 -16.01 1.16 8.15
N ARG A 67 -15.37 1.27 6.99
CA ARG A 67 -16.01 1.40 5.66
C ARG A 67 -16.26 0.06 4.97
N ARG A 68 -16.03 -1.03 5.68
CA ARG A 68 -16.30 -2.40 5.23
C ARG A 68 -15.52 -2.83 3.96
N ARG A 69 -14.36 -2.24 3.70
CA ARG A 69 -13.53 -2.64 2.56
C ARG A 69 -12.89 -3.99 2.77
N LEU A 70 -12.40 -4.24 3.97
CA LEU A 70 -11.93 -5.57 4.36
C LEU A 70 -13.04 -6.60 4.20
N ASP A 71 -14.26 -6.34 4.70
CA ASP A 71 -15.41 -7.23 4.56
C ASP A 71 -15.72 -7.53 3.09
N LYS A 72 -15.61 -6.52 2.22
CA LYS A 72 -15.83 -6.69 0.78
C LYS A 72 -14.82 -7.67 0.18
N ILE A 73 -13.54 -7.55 0.52
CA ILE A 73 -12.50 -8.48 0.07
C ILE A 73 -12.79 -9.89 0.60
N LEU A 74 -13.04 -10.01 1.91
CA LEU A 74 -13.29 -11.31 2.55
C LEU A 74 -14.52 -12.02 2.00
N SER A 75 -15.54 -11.30 1.55
CA SER A 75 -16.77 -11.89 0.98
C SER A 75 -16.54 -12.65 -0.33
N VAL A 76 -15.41 -12.42 -1.02
CA VAL A 76 -15.06 -13.06 -2.29
C VAL A 76 -13.73 -13.80 -2.24
N MET A 77 -13.01 -13.68 -1.14
CA MET A 77 -11.71 -14.34 -0.93
C MET A 77 -11.87 -15.86 -0.84
N LYS A 78 -10.93 -16.57 -1.40
CA LYS A 78 -10.86 -18.04 -1.37
C LYS A 78 -9.45 -18.52 -1.07
N PRO A 79 -9.25 -19.78 -0.68
CA PRO A 79 -7.91 -20.37 -0.53
C PRO A 79 -7.06 -20.19 -1.79
N GLY A 80 -5.81 -19.76 -1.59
CA GLY A 80 -4.88 -19.44 -2.67
C GLY A 80 -4.87 -17.97 -3.09
N ASP A 81 -5.80 -17.14 -2.60
CA ASP A 81 -5.77 -15.70 -2.79
C ASP A 81 -4.81 -15.01 -1.81
N TRP A 82 -4.40 -13.80 -2.17
CA TRP A 82 -3.48 -12.98 -1.39
C TRP A 82 -4.11 -11.63 -1.05
N LEU A 83 -3.77 -11.09 0.11
CA LEU A 83 -4.05 -9.69 0.44
C LEU A 83 -2.74 -8.96 0.74
N LEU A 84 -2.39 -8.00 -0.10
CA LEU A 84 -1.29 -7.07 0.08
C LEU A 84 -1.82 -5.81 0.75
N MET A 85 -1.22 -5.43 1.89
CA MET A 85 -1.69 -4.30 2.69
C MET A 85 -0.59 -3.27 2.89
N GLN A 86 -0.86 -2.00 2.53
CA GLN A 86 0.01 -0.86 2.80
C GLN A 86 -0.78 0.32 3.33
N PHE A 87 -0.50 0.74 4.55
CA PHE A 87 -1.05 1.93 5.19
C PHE A 87 0.04 2.63 6.02
N GLY A 88 -0.26 3.81 6.53
CA GLY A 88 0.64 4.56 7.41
C GLY A 88 0.56 6.06 7.21
N HIS A 89 0.42 6.54 5.97
CA HIS A 89 0.39 7.97 5.65
C HIS A 89 -0.75 8.70 6.36
N ASN A 90 -1.91 8.07 6.46
CA ASN A 90 -3.09 8.64 7.11
C ASN A 90 -3.18 8.22 8.58
N ASP A 91 -2.72 7.01 8.92
CA ASP A 91 -2.66 6.54 10.31
C ASP A 91 -1.82 7.48 11.18
N GLN A 92 -0.80 8.11 10.60
CA GLN A 92 0.04 9.09 11.27
C GLN A 92 -0.77 10.27 11.83
N LYS A 93 -1.90 10.64 11.21
CA LYS A 93 -2.78 11.71 11.69
C LYS A 93 -3.41 11.38 13.05
N GLN A 94 -3.50 10.10 13.41
CA GLN A 94 -4.03 9.64 14.71
C GLN A 94 -3.14 10.08 15.88
N ILE A 95 -1.83 10.29 15.66
CA ILE A 95 -0.92 10.81 16.70
C ILE A 95 -1.35 12.22 17.11
N ALA A 96 -1.51 13.11 16.14
CA ALA A 96 -1.95 14.50 16.39
C ALA A 96 -3.34 14.55 17.01
N ALA A 97 -4.25 13.67 16.58
CA ALA A 97 -5.59 13.53 17.15
C ALA A 97 -5.63 12.82 18.51
N LYS A 98 -4.50 12.26 18.98
CA LYS A 98 -4.41 11.46 20.22
C LYS A 98 -5.36 10.24 20.23
N THR A 99 -5.62 9.66 19.08
CA THR A 99 -6.54 8.52 18.90
C THR A 99 -5.83 7.21 18.58
N GLY A 100 -4.51 7.23 18.44
CA GLY A 100 -3.70 6.06 18.15
C GLY A 100 -2.25 6.37 17.84
N GLY A 101 -1.50 5.33 17.53
CA GLY A 101 -0.07 5.42 17.17
C GLY A 101 0.47 4.13 16.57
N PRO A 102 1.72 4.15 16.09
CA PRO A 102 2.30 3.04 15.33
C PRO A 102 2.39 1.75 16.14
N PHE A 103 2.86 1.81 17.39
CA PHE A 103 3.09 0.65 18.24
C PHE A 103 1.89 0.28 19.14
N THR A 104 0.73 0.84 18.85
CA THR A 104 -0.51 0.58 19.60
C THR A 104 -1.65 0.21 18.65
N THR A 105 -2.45 1.20 18.25
CA THR A 105 -3.63 0.98 17.39
C THR A 105 -3.27 0.43 16.02
N TYR A 106 -2.21 0.94 15.39
CA TYR A 106 -1.79 0.50 14.06
C TYR A 106 -1.42 -1.01 14.06
N GLN A 107 -0.59 -1.46 15.01
CA GLN A 107 -0.26 -2.89 15.14
C GLN A 107 -1.49 -3.75 15.46
N ALA A 108 -2.37 -3.26 16.33
CA ALA A 108 -3.61 -3.98 16.65
C ALA A 108 -4.54 -4.12 15.44
N GLU A 109 -4.59 -3.11 14.59
CA GLU A 109 -5.39 -3.11 13.37
C GLU A 109 -4.76 -4.01 12.29
N ILE A 110 -3.45 -4.02 12.13
CA ILE A 110 -2.73 -5.00 11.30
C ILE A 110 -3.10 -6.43 11.72
N LYS A 111 -3.04 -6.72 13.02
CA LYS A 111 -3.38 -8.05 13.54
C LYS A 111 -4.80 -8.47 13.16
N LYS A 112 -5.78 -7.59 13.31
CA LYS A 112 -7.17 -7.87 12.94
C LYS A 112 -7.31 -8.25 11.46
N HIS A 113 -6.62 -7.53 10.57
CA HIS A 113 -6.64 -7.84 9.14
C HIS A 113 -6.02 -9.20 8.84
N ILE A 114 -4.88 -9.49 9.44
CA ILE A 114 -4.18 -10.77 9.24
C ILE A 114 -5.04 -11.94 9.73
N ASP A 115 -5.61 -11.83 10.92
CA ASP A 115 -6.47 -12.87 11.49
C ASP A 115 -7.70 -13.12 10.59
N ALA A 116 -8.32 -12.05 10.10
CA ALA A 116 -9.48 -12.13 9.22
C ALA A 116 -9.15 -12.79 7.87
N VAL A 117 -8.03 -12.41 7.24
CA VAL A 117 -7.57 -12.99 5.98
C VAL A 117 -7.29 -14.47 6.13
N ARG A 118 -6.57 -14.85 7.19
CA ARG A 118 -6.26 -16.27 7.47
C ARG A 118 -7.52 -17.11 7.73
N ALA A 119 -8.50 -16.54 8.44
CA ALA A 119 -9.78 -17.21 8.69
C ALA A 119 -10.57 -17.52 7.41
N HIS A 120 -10.31 -16.78 6.33
CA HIS A 120 -10.90 -17.00 4.99
C HIS A 120 -9.98 -17.81 4.04
N GLY A 121 -8.87 -18.35 4.56
CA GLY A 121 -7.94 -19.18 3.78
C GLY A 121 -7.02 -18.37 2.86
N GLY A 122 -7.03 -17.04 2.94
CA GLY A 122 -6.13 -16.17 2.19
C GLY A 122 -4.75 -16.05 2.82
N THR A 123 -3.80 -15.56 2.05
CA THR A 123 -2.43 -15.30 2.48
C THR A 123 -2.22 -13.79 2.63
N PRO A 124 -2.01 -13.28 3.86
CA PRO A 124 -1.71 -11.87 4.07
C PRO A 124 -0.23 -11.56 3.80
N LEU A 125 0.03 -10.36 3.27
CA LEU A 125 1.36 -9.78 3.09
C LEU A 125 1.33 -8.32 3.51
N ILE A 126 2.30 -7.88 4.31
CA ILE A 126 2.43 -6.50 4.77
C ILE A 126 3.50 -5.80 3.94
N LEU A 127 3.18 -4.59 3.45
CA LEU A 127 4.16 -3.65 2.95
C LEU A 127 4.28 -2.51 3.96
N SER A 128 5.53 -2.11 4.29
CA SER A 128 5.72 -0.87 5.06
C SER A 128 5.26 0.33 4.23
N PRO A 129 4.76 1.42 4.86
CA PRO A 129 4.41 2.63 4.13
C PRO A 129 5.64 3.17 3.40
N MET A 130 5.51 3.42 2.09
CA MET A 130 6.58 4.10 1.36
C MET A 130 6.84 5.48 1.96
N GLU A 131 8.10 5.94 1.96
CA GLU A 131 8.44 7.24 2.53
C GLU A 131 7.91 8.38 1.65
N ARG A 132 7.70 9.54 2.23
CA ARG A 132 7.44 10.77 1.47
C ARG A 132 8.74 11.26 0.86
N ARG A 133 8.66 11.79 -0.38
CA ARG A 133 9.80 12.48 -0.96
C ARG A 133 10.00 13.82 -0.25
N GLY A 134 10.96 13.86 0.64
CA GLY A 134 11.38 15.07 1.35
C GLY A 134 12.85 14.96 1.72
N PHE A 135 13.57 16.08 1.69
CA PHE A 135 14.99 16.14 1.98
C PHE A 135 15.26 17.21 3.05
N ASP A 136 16.20 16.91 3.92
CA ASP A 136 16.70 17.90 4.89
C ASP A 136 17.71 18.87 4.23
N ALA A 137 18.23 19.82 4.98
CA ALA A 137 19.19 20.79 4.50
C ALA A 137 20.53 20.18 4.05
N ALA A 138 20.82 18.95 4.47
CA ALA A 138 22.00 18.18 4.04
C ALA A 138 21.72 17.29 2.81
N GLY A 139 20.53 17.34 2.25
CA GLY A 139 20.13 16.51 1.09
C GLY A 139 19.82 15.07 1.44
N LYS A 140 19.63 14.73 2.70
CA LYS A 140 19.26 13.39 3.14
C LYS A 140 17.74 13.25 3.17
N VAL A 141 17.22 12.09 2.74
CA VAL A 141 15.79 11.79 2.79
C VAL A 141 15.28 11.84 4.24
N ILE A 142 14.23 12.61 4.47
CA ILE A 142 13.56 12.71 5.77
C ILE A 142 12.77 11.41 6.01
N SER A 143 12.97 10.81 7.20
CA SER A 143 12.25 9.59 7.59
C SER A 143 10.98 9.93 8.39
N SER A 144 9.93 10.37 7.70
CA SER A 144 8.69 10.82 8.33
C SER A 144 7.77 9.68 8.77
N LEU A 145 7.96 8.48 8.22
CA LEU A 145 7.15 7.28 8.46
C LEU A 145 7.94 6.14 9.10
N ALA A 146 9.13 6.41 9.64
CA ALA A 146 10.02 5.39 10.19
C ALA A 146 9.34 4.53 11.27
N ASP A 147 8.60 5.14 12.19
CA ASP A 147 7.93 4.41 13.28
C ASP A 147 6.82 3.49 12.76
N TYR A 148 6.08 3.91 11.72
CA TYR A 148 5.05 3.08 11.09
C TYR A 148 5.67 1.93 10.29
N ALA A 149 6.78 2.18 9.60
CA ALA A 149 7.52 1.13 8.90
C ALA A 149 8.07 0.08 9.90
N GLU A 150 8.62 0.54 11.02
CA GLU A 150 9.11 -0.34 12.08
C GLU A 150 7.97 -1.12 12.73
N ALA A 151 6.84 -0.49 13.04
CA ALA A 151 5.66 -1.14 13.59
C ALA A 151 5.11 -2.23 12.64
N ALA A 152 5.07 -1.95 11.34
CA ALA A 152 4.69 -2.93 10.32
C ALA A 152 5.66 -4.13 10.29
N ARG A 153 6.97 -3.86 10.34
CA ARG A 153 8.01 -4.90 10.38
C ARG A 153 7.88 -5.79 11.61
N GLN A 154 7.70 -5.19 12.79
CA GLN A 154 7.50 -5.93 14.04
C GLN A 154 6.25 -6.80 13.99
N SER A 155 5.13 -6.23 13.51
CA SER A 155 3.89 -7.00 13.32
C SER A 155 4.07 -8.19 12.39
N ALA A 156 4.81 -8.01 11.29
CA ALA A 156 5.09 -9.08 10.35
C ALA A 156 5.91 -10.22 10.99
N GLN A 157 6.92 -9.86 11.79
CA GLN A 157 7.74 -10.82 12.51
C GLN A 157 6.93 -11.58 13.56
N GLU A 158 6.21 -10.86 14.41
CA GLU A 158 5.41 -11.44 15.50
C GLU A 158 4.33 -12.38 14.95
N LEU A 159 3.63 -11.93 13.91
CA LEU A 159 2.52 -12.68 13.32
C LEU A 159 2.97 -13.68 12.22
N LYS A 160 4.28 -13.75 11.95
CA LYS A 160 4.87 -14.66 10.94
C LYS A 160 4.21 -14.50 9.57
N VAL A 161 4.19 -13.27 9.09
CA VAL A 161 3.62 -12.85 7.80
C VAL A 161 4.74 -12.38 6.89
N ALA A 162 4.60 -12.59 5.59
CA ALA A 162 5.53 -12.05 4.61
C ALA A 162 5.54 -10.51 4.67
N PHE A 163 6.72 -9.92 4.50
CA PHE A 163 6.94 -8.48 4.63
C PHE A 163 7.78 -7.95 3.49
N ILE A 164 7.38 -6.81 2.95
CA ILE A 164 8.16 -6.04 1.98
C ILE A 164 8.45 -4.66 2.58
N ASP A 165 9.73 -4.32 2.73
CA ASP A 165 10.14 -3.02 3.25
C ASP A 165 10.15 -1.95 2.14
N LEU A 166 8.96 -1.50 1.78
CA LEU A 166 8.78 -0.46 0.79
C LEU A 166 9.29 0.90 1.27
N ASN A 167 9.32 1.15 2.59
CA ASN A 167 9.91 2.35 3.17
C ASN A 167 11.40 2.46 2.87
N ALA A 168 12.16 1.40 3.12
CA ALA A 168 13.58 1.38 2.82
C ALA A 168 13.85 1.53 1.33
N PHE A 169 13.10 0.82 0.48
CA PHE A 169 13.24 0.92 -0.98
C PHE A 169 12.93 2.33 -1.50
N SER A 170 11.85 2.95 -1.04
CA SER A 170 11.48 4.30 -1.48
C SER A 170 12.53 5.34 -1.08
N LYS A 171 13.11 5.25 0.11
CA LYS A 171 14.20 6.15 0.53
C LYS A 171 15.43 6.01 -0.35
N LEU A 172 15.85 4.79 -0.67
CA LEU A 172 16.96 4.55 -1.59
C LEU A 172 16.66 5.10 -2.98
N PHE A 173 15.45 4.87 -3.48
CA PHE A 173 15.02 5.37 -4.77
C PHE A 173 15.03 6.90 -4.84
N TYR A 174 14.47 7.59 -3.84
CA TYR A 174 14.46 9.05 -3.79
C TYR A 174 15.86 9.64 -3.70
N ALA A 175 16.72 9.07 -2.87
CA ALA A 175 18.11 9.50 -2.76
C ALA A 175 18.88 9.34 -4.09
N ALA A 176 18.73 8.20 -4.75
CA ALA A 176 19.38 7.94 -6.05
C ALA A 176 18.85 8.85 -7.16
N LEU A 177 17.53 9.09 -7.18
CA LEU A 177 16.89 9.96 -8.16
C LEU A 177 17.32 11.42 -7.97
N GLU A 178 17.34 11.91 -6.74
CA GLU A 178 17.79 13.27 -6.41
C GLU A 178 19.25 13.48 -6.76
N ALA A 179 20.13 12.53 -6.44
CA ALA A 179 21.54 12.60 -6.77
C ALA A 179 21.81 12.61 -8.29
N ARG A 180 20.97 11.92 -9.06
CA ARG A 180 21.13 11.84 -10.52
C ARG A 180 20.54 13.04 -11.25
N SER A 181 19.38 13.50 -10.86
CA SER A 181 18.65 14.60 -11.50
C SER A 181 17.64 15.21 -10.52
N PRO A 182 18.05 16.23 -9.74
CA PRO A 182 17.15 16.95 -8.83
C PRO A 182 15.92 17.55 -9.52
N GLU A 183 16.08 18.00 -10.77
CA GLU A 183 14.98 18.55 -11.55
C GLU A 183 13.94 17.48 -11.90
N PHE A 184 14.39 16.34 -12.43
CA PHE A 184 13.50 15.22 -12.74
C PHE A 184 12.87 14.64 -11.48
N SER A 185 13.61 14.58 -10.37
CA SER A 185 13.10 14.17 -9.07
C SER A 185 11.93 15.06 -8.63
N ARG A 186 12.05 16.38 -8.76
CA ARG A 186 10.96 17.31 -8.46
C ARG A 186 9.77 17.15 -9.41
N GLN A 187 10.02 17.01 -10.71
CA GLN A 187 8.96 16.83 -11.72
C GLN A 187 8.20 15.53 -11.54
N ALA A 188 8.88 14.42 -11.27
CA ALA A 188 8.26 13.12 -11.06
C ALA A 188 7.32 13.09 -9.85
N PHE A 189 7.51 14.01 -8.89
CA PHE A 189 6.73 14.11 -7.67
C PHE A 189 6.05 15.49 -7.50
N ALA A 190 5.87 16.23 -8.58
CA ALA A 190 5.39 17.62 -8.59
C ALA A 190 3.97 17.82 -8.06
N GLY A 191 3.25 16.86 -7.66
CA GLY A 191 1.97 17.01 -6.98
C GLY A 191 2.02 16.60 -5.50
N GLN A 192 3.20 16.25 -5.00
CA GLN A 192 3.34 15.63 -3.68
C GLN A 192 4.00 16.55 -2.64
N ASP A 193 4.34 17.79 -2.99
CA ASP A 193 5.10 18.68 -2.13
C ASP A 193 4.43 18.99 -0.78
N ASN A 194 3.17 18.60 -0.58
CA ASN A 194 2.46 18.78 0.69
C ASN A 194 1.53 17.65 1.13
N THR A 195 1.43 16.55 0.41
CA THR A 195 0.40 15.55 0.73
C THR A 195 0.86 14.10 0.77
N HIS A 196 1.92 13.72 0.10
CA HIS A 196 2.41 12.31 0.13
C HIS A 196 3.88 12.20 -0.22
#